data_fbc86fdc80f9a80b127d57bfb2d529ff
#
_entry.id   fbc86fdc80f9a80b127d57bfb2d529ff
#
_cell.length_a   1.000
_cell.length_b   1.000
_cell.length_c   1.000
_cell.angle_alpha   90.00
_cell.angle_beta   90.00
_cell.angle_gamma   90.00
#
_symmetry.space_group_name_H-M   'P 1'
#
loop_
_entity.id
_entity.type
_entity.pdbx_description
1 polymer ?
#
loop_
_entity_poly.entity_id
_entity_poly.type
_entity_poly.pdbx_seq_one_letter_code
_entity_poly.pdbx_strand_id
1 'polypeptide(L)'
;VASNLADIAAMGAKPTVLVIAMVVPKTTKISWLEAFADGLQAACDQLSPGAAIVGGDLASGDQVVISVTVHGQLEGLNPVLRSGAKVGDVVAVCGPLGKAACGLALLQSGNQDLIRSYDDWVKAQLKPSPPIDQGVAANQAGATAMLDVSDGLVRDLGRIAKASSVTLEIDRSQLSGYEAMLDLPAQSLGVDTLSWVLQGGEDHSLLATFPASATLPRSFKIIGKVVAKAAHDVLLDGQPVADAGWDSIAGN
;
A
#
# COMPACT_ATOMS: atom_id res chain seq x y z
N VAL A 1 -6.29 -9.97 -3.02
CA VAL A 1 -4.99 -10.64 -3.20
C VAL A 1 -3.86 -9.63 -3.20
N ALA A 2 -3.92 -8.56 -4.02
CA ALA A 2 -2.83 -7.59 -4.12
C ALA A 2 -2.44 -7.03 -2.73
N SER A 3 -3.41 -6.59 -1.92
CA SER A 3 -3.21 -6.12 -0.54
C SER A 3 -2.52 -7.16 0.34
N ASN A 4 -3.01 -8.42 0.30
CA ASN A 4 -2.42 -9.49 1.13
C ASN A 4 -0.99 -9.85 0.70
N LEU A 5 -0.68 -9.79 -0.60
CA LEU A 5 0.69 -9.96 -1.08
C LEU A 5 1.58 -8.78 -0.66
N ALA A 6 1.04 -7.55 -0.65
CA ALA A 6 1.75 -6.37 -0.17
C ALA A 6 2.12 -6.46 1.32
N ASP A 7 1.23 -7.01 2.17
CA ASP A 7 1.54 -7.27 3.57
C ASP A 7 2.76 -8.18 3.75
N ILE A 8 2.85 -9.25 2.94
CA ILE A 8 4.02 -10.15 2.97
C ILE A 8 5.29 -9.45 2.49
N ALA A 9 5.18 -8.69 1.39
CA ALA A 9 6.30 -7.90 0.89
C ALA A 9 6.77 -6.86 1.91
N ALA A 10 5.82 -6.21 2.61
CA ALA A 10 6.11 -5.25 3.68
C ALA A 10 6.84 -5.87 4.89
N MET A 11 6.76 -7.20 5.07
CA MET A 11 7.58 -7.93 6.04
C MET A 11 8.97 -8.27 5.50
N GLY A 12 9.30 -7.88 4.26
CA GLY A 12 10.56 -8.24 3.60
C GLY A 12 10.62 -9.69 3.16
N ALA A 13 9.47 -10.34 2.98
CA ALA A 13 9.32 -11.75 2.61
C ALA A 13 8.80 -11.89 1.18
N LYS A 14 9.07 -13.05 0.57
CA LYS A 14 8.52 -13.44 -0.73
C LYS A 14 7.21 -14.22 -0.50
N PRO A 15 6.06 -13.77 -1.03
CA PRO A 15 4.82 -14.55 -0.96
C PRO A 15 4.96 -15.91 -1.65
N THR A 16 4.37 -16.95 -1.07
CA THR A 16 4.49 -18.34 -1.58
C THR A 16 3.17 -19.06 -1.69
N VAL A 17 2.30 -18.94 -0.68
CA VAL A 17 1.09 -19.75 -0.56
C VAL A 17 -0.07 -18.87 -0.11
N LEU A 18 -1.24 -19.09 -0.75
CA LEU A 18 -2.51 -18.49 -0.34
C LEU A 18 -3.53 -19.60 -0.04
N VAL A 19 -4.33 -19.37 0.99
CA VAL A 19 -5.51 -20.18 1.33
C VAL A 19 -6.71 -19.23 1.42
N ILE A 20 -7.84 -19.60 0.80
CA ILE A 20 -8.99 -18.69 0.65
C ILE A 20 -10.25 -19.38 1.18
N ALA A 21 -10.82 -18.84 2.24
CA ALA A 21 -12.13 -19.24 2.73
C ALA A 21 -13.20 -18.27 2.24
N MET A 22 -14.29 -18.81 1.74
CA MET A 22 -15.40 -18.03 1.18
C MET A 22 -16.73 -18.47 1.78
N VAL A 23 -17.57 -17.48 2.08
CA VAL A 23 -18.99 -17.69 2.34
C VAL A 23 -19.76 -16.97 1.22
N VAL A 24 -20.69 -17.63 0.57
CA VAL A 24 -21.46 -17.04 -0.52
C VAL A 24 -22.95 -17.38 -0.41
N PRO A 25 -23.86 -16.50 -0.87
CA PRO A 25 -25.28 -16.84 -0.99
C PRO A 25 -25.52 -18.05 -1.91
N LYS A 26 -26.50 -18.88 -1.58
CA LYS A 26 -26.88 -20.05 -2.41
C LYS A 26 -27.28 -19.69 -3.84
N THR A 27 -27.64 -18.43 -4.06
CA THR A 27 -27.99 -17.88 -5.39
C THR A 27 -26.79 -17.42 -6.20
N THR A 28 -25.56 -17.49 -5.63
CA THR A 28 -24.35 -17.07 -6.34
C THR A 28 -24.12 -17.95 -7.55
N LYS A 29 -23.92 -17.32 -8.71
CA LYS A 29 -23.69 -18.03 -9.98
C LYS A 29 -22.31 -18.69 -9.98
N ILE A 30 -22.21 -19.90 -10.50
CA ILE A 30 -20.93 -20.60 -10.69
C ILE A 30 -19.96 -19.76 -11.52
N SER A 31 -20.45 -19.11 -12.59
CA SER A 31 -19.63 -18.23 -13.43
C SER A 31 -18.98 -17.06 -12.67
N TRP A 32 -19.62 -16.59 -11.57
CA TRP A 32 -19.00 -15.59 -10.71
C TRP A 32 -17.84 -16.17 -9.88
N LEU A 33 -18.02 -17.40 -9.38
CA LEU A 33 -16.95 -18.11 -8.63
C LEU A 33 -15.77 -18.44 -9.55
N GLU A 34 -16.03 -18.86 -10.78
CA GLU A 34 -15.00 -19.12 -11.79
C GLU A 34 -14.22 -17.84 -12.11
N ALA A 35 -14.92 -16.72 -12.43
CA ALA A 35 -14.27 -15.44 -12.69
C ALA A 35 -13.49 -14.91 -11.49
N PHE A 36 -13.96 -15.16 -10.26
CA PHE A 36 -13.23 -14.83 -9.05
C PHE A 36 -11.93 -15.65 -8.94
N ALA A 37 -11.99 -16.96 -9.18
CA ALA A 37 -10.81 -17.84 -9.17
C ALA A 37 -9.79 -17.42 -10.26
N ASP A 38 -10.25 -17.10 -11.46
CA ASP A 38 -9.40 -16.58 -12.55
C ASP A 38 -8.71 -15.27 -12.14
N GLY A 39 -9.45 -14.37 -11.47
CA GLY A 39 -8.89 -13.12 -10.95
C GLY A 39 -7.82 -13.33 -9.87
N LEU A 40 -8.03 -14.30 -8.99
CA LEU A 40 -7.05 -14.68 -7.98
C LEU A 40 -5.75 -15.22 -8.61
N GLN A 41 -5.89 -16.14 -9.58
CA GLN A 41 -4.75 -16.72 -10.30
C GLN A 41 -3.99 -15.64 -11.07
N ALA A 42 -4.69 -14.78 -11.81
CA ALA A 42 -4.08 -13.68 -12.55
C ALA A 42 -3.30 -12.72 -11.64
N ALA A 43 -3.80 -12.45 -10.42
CA ALA A 43 -3.08 -11.63 -9.46
C ALA A 43 -1.79 -12.30 -8.97
N CYS A 44 -1.82 -13.60 -8.68
CA CYS A 44 -0.62 -14.36 -8.30
C CYS A 44 0.41 -14.34 -9.44
N ASP A 45 -0.01 -14.65 -10.66
CA ASP A 45 0.88 -14.71 -11.83
C ASP A 45 1.56 -13.37 -12.14
N GLN A 46 0.82 -12.26 -11.97
CA GLN A 46 1.32 -10.92 -12.28
C GLN A 46 2.17 -10.32 -11.14
N LEU A 47 1.75 -10.47 -9.89
CA LEU A 47 2.33 -9.75 -8.77
C LEU A 47 3.40 -10.55 -8.02
N SER A 48 3.26 -11.87 -7.98
CA SER A 48 4.19 -12.74 -7.27
C SER A 48 4.33 -14.08 -8.01
N PRO A 49 5.02 -14.11 -9.17
CA PRO A 49 5.24 -15.35 -9.91
C PRO A 49 5.82 -16.45 -9.03
N GLY A 50 5.13 -17.60 -8.96
CA GLY A 50 5.48 -18.72 -8.09
C GLY A 50 4.71 -18.77 -6.78
N ALA A 51 3.93 -17.75 -6.43
CA ALA A 51 2.91 -17.89 -5.38
C ALA A 51 1.72 -18.71 -5.91
N ALA A 52 1.18 -19.58 -5.07
CA ALA A 52 0.11 -20.49 -5.48
C ALA A 52 -1.06 -20.50 -4.47
N ILE A 53 -2.28 -20.59 -5.01
CA ILE A 53 -3.46 -20.87 -4.21
C ILE A 53 -3.51 -22.38 -4.02
N VAL A 54 -3.30 -22.85 -2.79
CA VAL A 54 -3.14 -24.29 -2.49
C VAL A 54 -4.40 -24.91 -1.89
N GLY A 55 -5.41 -24.10 -1.60
CA GLY A 55 -6.67 -24.60 -1.05
C GLY A 55 -7.53 -23.50 -0.45
N GLY A 56 -8.58 -23.93 0.21
CA GLY A 56 -9.56 -23.05 0.85
C GLY A 56 -10.79 -23.83 1.27
N ASP A 57 -11.83 -23.09 1.60
CA ASP A 57 -13.15 -23.62 1.93
C ASP A 57 -14.25 -22.76 1.29
N LEU A 58 -15.35 -23.41 0.92
CA LEU A 58 -16.53 -22.73 0.37
C LEU A 58 -17.77 -23.13 1.15
N ALA A 59 -18.35 -22.18 1.86
CA ALA A 59 -19.58 -22.35 2.62
C ALA A 59 -20.73 -21.49 2.09
N SER A 60 -21.94 -21.79 2.49
CA SER A 60 -23.10 -20.96 2.17
C SER A 60 -23.51 -20.06 3.33
N GLY A 61 -23.91 -18.82 3.04
CA GLY A 61 -24.45 -17.84 3.99
C GLY A 61 -25.26 -16.76 3.29
N ASP A 62 -25.63 -15.72 4.02
CA ASP A 62 -26.50 -14.66 3.48
C ASP A 62 -25.73 -13.56 2.74
N GLN A 63 -24.44 -13.44 3.00
CA GLN A 63 -23.56 -12.41 2.44
C GLN A 63 -22.30 -13.04 1.86
N VAL A 64 -21.66 -12.33 0.94
CA VAL A 64 -20.33 -12.69 0.45
C VAL A 64 -19.31 -12.28 1.50
N VAL A 65 -18.58 -13.26 2.04
CA VAL A 65 -17.43 -13.05 2.92
C VAL A 65 -16.24 -13.77 2.33
N ILE A 66 -15.11 -13.07 2.20
CA ILE A 66 -13.88 -13.62 1.66
C ILE A 66 -12.77 -13.39 2.69
N SER A 67 -12.13 -14.48 3.12
CA SER A 67 -10.96 -14.43 4.01
C SER A 67 -9.77 -15.03 3.28
N VAL A 68 -8.69 -14.26 3.21
CA VAL A 68 -7.44 -14.67 2.55
C VAL A 68 -6.35 -14.81 3.62
N THR A 69 -5.74 -15.98 3.68
CA THR A 69 -4.51 -16.19 4.45
C THR A 69 -3.36 -16.33 3.48
N VAL A 70 -2.29 -15.57 3.68
CA VAL A 70 -1.10 -15.63 2.85
C VAL A 70 0.12 -15.99 3.69
N HIS A 71 1.00 -16.79 3.12
CA HIS A 71 2.28 -17.16 3.69
C HIS A 71 3.41 -16.69 2.80
N GLY A 72 4.53 -16.35 3.42
CA GLY A 72 5.75 -15.96 2.72
C GLY A 72 6.99 -16.65 3.29
N GLN A 73 8.09 -16.52 2.58
CA GLN A 73 9.39 -17.02 2.98
C GLN A 73 10.39 -15.88 3.09
N LEU A 74 11.16 -15.86 4.18
CA LEU A 74 12.20 -14.86 4.44
C LEU A 74 13.57 -15.28 3.92
N GLU A 75 13.71 -16.55 3.45
CA GLU A 75 14.95 -17.09 2.86
C GLU A 75 16.19 -16.88 3.75
N GLY A 76 16.02 -17.01 5.06
CA GLY A 76 17.08 -16.84 6.05
C GLY A 76 17.28 -15.41 6.56
N LEU A 77 16.53 -14.44 6.04
CA LEU A 77 16.49 -13.07 6.58
C LEU A 77 15.57 -12.99 7.81
N ASN A 78 15.73 -11.94 8.60
CA ASN A 78 14.76 -11.60 9.64
C ASN A 78 13.60 -10.80 9.05
N PRO A 79 12.38 -10.89 9.62
CA PRO A 79 11.27 -10.06 9.18
C PRO A 79 11.55 -8.58 9.49
N VAL A 80 11.23 -7.70 8.55
CA VAL A 80 11.21 -6.26 8.79
C VAL A 80 9.92 -5.91 9.51
N LEU A 81 10.00 -5.24 10.64
CA LEU A 81 8.85 -4.87 11.47
C LEU A 81 8.59 -3.36 11.37
N ARG A 82 7.43 -2.93 11.87
CA ARG A 82 7.10 -1.49 12.01
C ARG A 82 7.94 -0.78 13.09
N SER A 83 8.54 -1.53 14.02
CA SER A 83 9.17 -1.06 15.26
C SER A 83 10.70 -0.98 15.19
N GLY A 84 11.27 -0.80 14.01
CA GLY A 84 12.73 -0.83 13.83
C GLY A 84 13.35 0.49 13.42
N ALA A 85 12.57 1.54 13.13
CA ALA A 85 13.07 2.84 12.68
C ALA A 85 13.92 3.53 13.76
N LYS A 86 15.04 4.12 13.36
CA LYS A 86 16.00 4.77 14.25
C LYS A 86 16.22 6.23 13.85
N VAL A 87 16.47 7.08 14.83
CA VAL A 87 16.85 8.49 14.58
C VAL A 87 18.05 8.53 13.65
N GLY A 88 17.95 9.32 12.58
CA GLY A 88 18.98 9.43 11.55
C GLY A 88 18.73 8.54 10.32
N ASP A 89 17.77 7.61 10.37
CA ASP A 89 17.35 6.86 9.19
C ASP A 89 16.69 7.80 8.17
N VAL A 90 16.76 7.44 6.90
CA VAL A 90 15.95 8.05 5.83
C VAL A 90 14.61 7.33 5.72
N VAL A 91 13.57 8.07 5.34
CA VAL A 91 12.24 7.54 5.01
C VAL A 91 12.12 7.46 3.49
N ALA A 92 11.74 6.32 2.95
CA ALA A 92 11.63 6.13 1.52
C ALA A 92 10.38 5.34 1.13
N VAL A 93 9.87 5.59 -0.09
CA VAL A 93 8.69 4.93 -0.66
C VAL A 93 9.05 4.29 -2.00
N CYS A 94 8.54 3.09 -2.22
CA CYS A 94 8.55 2.40 -3.50
C CYS A 94 7.11 2.17 -3.99
N GLY A 95 6.77 2.72 -5.13
CA GLY A 95 5.42 2.67 -5.71
C GLY A 95 4.77 4.05 -5.80
N PRO A 96 3.51 4.14 -6.26
CA PRO A 96 2.76 5.39 -6.36
C PRO A 96 2.26 5.89 -5.01
N LEU A 97 1.90 7.18 -4.92
CA LEU A 97 1.16 7.78 -3.80
C LEU A 97 -0.01 8.58 -4.35
N GLY A 98 -1.21 8.35 -3.81
CA GLY A 98 -2.45 9.04 -4.17
C GLY A 98 -3.09 8.57 -5.48
N LYS A 99 -2.50 7.61 -6.19
CA LYS A 99 -3.00 7.15 -7.48
C LYS A 99 -4.33 6.40 -7.35
N ALA A 100 -4.44 5.53 -6.35
CA ALA A 100 -5.68 4.79 -6.07
C ALA A 100 -6.80 5.74 -5.61
N ALA A 101 -6.51 6.68 -4.71
CA ALA A 101 -7.47 7.68 -4.25
C ALA A 101 -7.98 8.57 -5.41
N CYS A 102 -7.12 8.96 -6.32
CA CYS A 102 -7.50 9.65 -7.55
C CYS A 102 -8.46 8.78 -8.40
N GLY A 103 -8.15 7.50 -8.58
CA GLY A 103 -9.00 6.54 -9.30
C GLY A 103 -10.38 6.40 -8.66
N LEU A 104 -10.43 6.33 -7.32
CA LEU A 104 -11.69 6.31 -6.57
C LEU A 104 -12.51 7.58 -6.80
N ALA A 105 -11.89 8.76 -6.73
CA ALA A 105 -12.56 10.04 -6.96
C ALA A 105 -13.12 10.14 -8.39
N LEU A 106 -12.39 9.64 -9.39
CA LEU A 106 -12.86 9.54 -10.77
C LEU A 106 -14.10 8.64 -10.89
N LEU A 107 -14.09 7.45 -10.26
CA LEU A 107 -15.25 6.54 -10.24
C LEU A 107 -16.44 7.19 -9.55
N GLN A 108 -16.24 7.83 -8.42
CA GLN A 108 -17.31 8.49 -7.65
C GLN A 108 -17.88 9.71 -8.37
N SER A 109 -17.15 10.36 -9.27
CA SER A 109 -17.63 11.45 -10.08
C SER A 109 -18.80 11.06 -11.01
N GLY A 110 -18.92 9.78 -11.34
CA GLY A 110 -19.89 9.25 -12.30
C GLY A 110 -19.67 9.73 -13.74
N ASN A 111 -18.66 10.58 -14.00
CA ASN A 111 -18.38 11.12 -15.33
C ASN A 111 -17.64 10.09 -16.19
N GLN A 112 -18.37 9.47 -17.13
CA GLN A 112 -17.83 8.41 -17.98
C GLN A 112 -16.68 8.86 -18.90
N ASP A 113 -16.63 10.16 -19.27
CA ASP A 113 -15.56 10.68 -20.11
C ASP A 113 -14.26 10.81 -19.30
N LEU A 114 -14.34 11.30 -18.08
CA LEU A 114 -13.18 11.34 -17.16
C LEU A 114 -12.70 9.93 -16.81
N ILE A 115 -13.61 9.01 -16.48
CA ILE A 115 -13.29 7.61 -16.16
C ILE A 115 -12.51 6.97 -17.32
N ARG A 116 -12.94 7.18 -18.57
CA ARG A 116 -12.24 6.66 -19.75
C ARG A 116 -10.91 7.37 -20.01
N SER A 117 -10.87 8.70 -19.86
CA SER A 117 -9.66 9.48 -20.14
C SER A 117 -8.54 9.21 -19.14
N TYR A 118 -8.88 8.85 -17.89
CA TYR A 118 -7.95 8.57 -16.81
C TYR A 118 -8.00 7.10 -16.36
N ASP A 119 -8.17 6.18 -17.29
CA ASP A 119 -8.31 4.73 -17.07
C ASP A 119 -7.16 4.11 -16.23
N ASP A 120 -5.93 4.62 -16.38
CA ASP A 120 -4.77 4.13 -15.61
C ASP A 120 -4.88 4.44 -14.10
N TRP A 121 -5.52 5.56 -13.72
CA TRP A 121 -5.79 5.87 -12.31
C TRP A 121 -6.96 5.05 -11.78
N VAL A 122 -8.01 4.89 -12.59
CA VAL A 122 -9.15 4.03 -12.28
C VAL A 122 -8.69 2.59 -12.07
N LYS A 123 -7.81 2.07 -12.93
CA LYS A 123 -7.20 0.74 -12.77
C LYS A 123 -6.37 0.63 -11.49
N ALA A 124 -5.66 1.68 -11.07
CA ALA A 124 -4.90 1.64 -9.83
C ALA A 124 -5.79 1.38 -8.61
N GLN A 125 -7.01 1.92 -8.59
CA GLN A 125 -8.01 1.63 -7.56
C GLN A 125 -8.61 0.23 -7.68
N LEU A 126 -9.01 -0.18 -8.90
CA LEU A 126 -9.73 -1.44 -9.11
C LEU A 126 -8.83 -2.67 -9.11
N LYS A 127 -7.56 -2.49 -9.51
CA LYS A 127 -6.57 -3.55 -9.65
C LYS A 127 -5.19 -3.03 -9.27
N PRO A 128 -4.93 -2.79 -7.98
CA PRO A 128 -3.63 -2.28 -7.54
C PRO A 128 -2.49 -3.22 -7.91
N SER A 129 -1.32 -2.63 -8.17
CA SER A 129 -0.10 -3.38 -8.55
C SER A 129 1.04 -2.99 -7.61
N PRO A 130 1.04 -3.50 -6.38
CA PRO A 130 2.09 -3.25 -5.39
C PRO A 130 3.44 -3.81 -5.85
N PRO A 131 4.56 -3.18 -5.45
CA PRO A 131 5.91 -3.59 -5.83
C PRO A 131 6.41 -4.77 -4.96
N ILE A 132 5.82 -5.94 -5.11
CA ILE A 132 6.01 -7.11 -4.24
C ILE A 132 7.48 -7.55 -4.16
N ASP A 133 8.19 -7.59 -5.28
CA ASP A 133 9.60 -7.98 -5.36
C ASP A 133 10.54 -7.02 -4.60
N GLN A 134 10.11 -5.78 -4.39
CA GLN A 134 10.89 -4.75 -3.71
C GLN A 134 10.91 -4.93 -2.18
N GLY A 135 10.01 -5.72 -1.62
CA GLY A 135 10.02 -6.04 -0.19
C GLY A 135 11.27 -6.81 0.23
N VAL A 136 11.61 -7.87 -0.51
CA VAL A 136 12.85 -8.64 -0.29
C VAL A 136 14.09 -7.78 -0.54
N ALA A 137 14.07 -6.97 -1.61
CA ALA A 137 15.17 -6.07 -1.93
C ALA A 137 15.41 -5.02 -0.81
N ALA A 138 14.34 -4.48 -0.23
CA ALA A 138 14.43 -3.57 0.91
C ALA A 138 15.01 -4.24 2.16
N ASN A 139 14.57 -5.47 2.47
CA ASN A 139 15.11 -6.24 3.58
C ASN A 139 16.62 -6.49 3.41
N GLN A 140 17.05 -6.94 2.22
CA GLN A 140 18.46 -7.16 1.89
C GLN A 140 19.30 -5.88 1.94
N ALA A 141 18.71 -4.73 1.63
CA ALA A 141 19.33 -3.42 1.74
C ALA A 141 19.39 -2.89 3.18
N GLY A 142 18.84 -3.63 4.15
CA GLY A 142 18.88 -3.28 5.58
C GLY A 142 17.78 -2.31 5.99
N ALA A 143 16.57 -2.43 5.41
CA ALA A 143 15.41 -1.70 5.89
C ALA A 143 15.23 -1.92 7.41
N THR A 144 15.11 -0.83 8.17
CA THR A 144 14.99 -0.87 9.63
C THR A 144 13.54 -1.00 10.09
N ALA A 145 12.60 -0.39 9.36
CA ALA A 145 11.16 -0.61 9.50
C ALA A 145 10.50 -0.58 8.14
N MET A 146 9.37 -1.28 7.99
CA MET A 146 8.60 -1.28 6.74
C MET A 146 7.13 -1.62 6.99
N LEU A 147 6.25 -1.09 6.15
CA LEU A 147 4.86 -1.49 5.95
C LEU A 147 4.40 -1.06 4.55
N ASP A 148 3.23 -1.48 4.12
CA ASP A 148 2.59 -0.96 2.91
C ASP A 148 1.71 0.28 3.21
N VAL A 149 1.49 1.11 2.19
CA VAL A 149 0.61 2.28 2.28
C VAL A 149 -0.80 1.86 1.89
N SER A 150 -1.59 1.46 2.86
CA SER A 150 -2.98 1.01 2.69
C SER A 150 -4.02 2.04 3.11
N ASP A 151 -3.76 2.80 4.16
CA ASP A 151 -4.72 3.75 4.75
C ASP A 151 -4.34 5.22 4.53
N GLY A 152 -3.23 5.45 3.85
CA GLY A 152 -2.70 6.77 3.52
C GLY A 152 -1.33 7.02 4.14
N LEU A 153 -0.50 7.76 3.42
CA LEU A 153 0.91 7.96 3.78
C LEU A 153 1.09 8.47 5.22
N VAL A 154 0.32 9.49 5.63
CA VAL A 154 0.46 10.09 6.97
C VAL A 154 0.07 9.08 8.05
N ARG A 155 -1.02 8.34 7.87
CA ARG A 155 -1.47 7.33 8.82
C ARG A 155 -0.45 6.20 8.96
N ASP A 156 0.06 5.72 7.86
CA ASP A 156 1.00 4.61 7.83
C ASP A 156 2.39 5.00 8.36
N LEU A 157 2.85 6.22 8.07
CA LEU A 157 4.00 6.83 8.75
C LEU A 157 3.80 6.89 10.27
N GLY A 158 2.60 7.32 10.70
CA GLY A 158 2.24 7.37 12.12
C GLY A 158 2.33 6.01 12.83
N ARG A 159 2.01 4.92 12.13
CA ARG A 159 2.15 3.55 12.64
C ARG A 159 3.60 3.16 12.88
N ILE A 160 4.51 3.48 11.95
CA ILE A 160 5.95 3.29 12.13
C ILE A 160 6.47 4.16 13.27
N ALA A 161 6.08 5.44 13.30
CA ALA A 161 6.52 6.39 14.32
C ALA A 161 6.15 5.93 15.73
N LYS A 162 4.90 5.49 15.93
CA LYS A 162 4.41 4.96 17.20
C LYS A 162 5.13 3.68 17.60
N ALA A 163 5.22 2.72 16.68
CA ALA A 163 5.85 1.43 16.94
C ALA A 163 7.35 1.54 17.25
N SER A 164 8.02 2.54 16.65
CA SER A 164 9.47 2.78 16.81
C SER A 164 9.78 3.85 17.87
N SER A 165 8.79 4.52 18.47
CA SER A 165 8.96 5.63 19.42
C SER A 165 9.81 6.78 18.87
N VAL A 166 9.55 7.18 17.63
CA VAL A 166 10.24 8.26 16.90
C VAL A 166 9.22 9.22 16.28
N THR A 167 9.70 10.25 15.59
CA THR A 167 8.92 11.11 14.69
C THR A 167 9.46 10.97 13.28
N LEU A 168 8.58 10.94 12.30
CA LEU A 168 8.93 10.88 10.88
C LEU A 168 8.67 12.25 10.25
N GLU A 169 9.71 12.87 9.72
CA GLU A 169 9.64 14.20 9.09
C GLU A 169 9.75 14.04 7.57
N ILE A 170 8.72 14.47 6.86
CA ILE A 170 8.62 14.42 5.40
C ILE A 170 9.01 15.78 4.82
N ASP A 171 9.78 15.74 3.75
CA ASP A 171 10.14 16.88 2.92
C ASP A 171 9.13 16.99 1.77
N ARG A 172 8.30 18.03 1.77
CA ARG A 172 7.30 18.28 0.73
C ARG A 172 7.90 18.33 -0.67
N SER A 173 9.11 18.86 -0.80
CA SER A 173 9.76 18.97 -2.11
C SER A 173 9.99 17.61 -2.76
N GLN A 174 10.18 16.56 -1.96
CA GLN A 174 10.36 15.18 -2.43
C GLN A 174 9.03 14.54 -2.89
N LEU A 175 7.88 15.14 -2.56
CA LEU A 175 6.57 14.66 -2.99
C LEU A 175 6.13 15.23 -4.35
N SER A 176 6.81 16.25 -4.87
CA SER A 176 6.43 16.96 -6.10
C SER A 176 6.27 16.04 -7.32
N GLY A 177 7.06 14.98 -7.44
CA GLY A 177 6.93 14.01 -8.51
C GLY A 177 5.66 13.15 -8.42
N TYR A 178 5.15 12.93 -7.21
CA TYR A 178 3.87 12.24 -6.99
C TYR A 178 2.69 13.17 -7.29
N GLU A 179 2.78 14.44 -6.84
CA GLU A 179 1.77 15.47 -7.12
C GLU A 179 1.61 15.68 -8.64
N ALA A 180 2.72 15.85 -9.38
CA ALA A 180 2.70 16.08 -10.82
C ALA A 180 2.00 14.96 -11.62
N MET A 181 2.06 13.71 -11.16
CA MET A 181 1.33 12.61 -11.82
C MET A 181 -0.19 12.70 -11.64
N LEU A 182 -0.68 13.49 -10.70
CA LEU A 182 -2.08 13.64 -10.35
C LEU A 182 -2.69 14.94 -10.87
N ASP A 183 -1.88 15.88 -11.39
CA ASP A 183 -2.30 17.25 -11.75
C ASP A 183 -3.50 17.28 -12.71
N LEU A 184 -3.45 16.54 -13.81
CA LEU A 184 -4.51 16.58 -14.82
C LEU A 184 -5.86 16.08 -14.31
N PRO A 185 -5.96 14.87 -13.67
CA PRO A 185 -7.23 14.44 -13.10
C PRO A 185 -7.66 15.33 -11.92
N ALA A 186 -6.74 15.85 -11.13
CA ALA A 186 -7.03 16.73 -10.01
C ALA A 186 -7.68 18.06 -10.47
N GLN A 187 -7.12 18.67 -11.53
CA GLN A 187 -7.72 19.86 -12.15
C GLN A 187 -9.13 19.59 -12.65
N SER A 188 -9.36 18.41 -13.26
CA SER A 188 -10.68 18.02 -13.78
C SER A 188 -11.73 17.82 -12.68
N LEU A 189 -11.27 17.46 -11.47
CA LEU A 189 -12.14 17.19 -10.32
C LEU A 189 -12.16 18.31 -9.28
N GLY A 190 -11.30 19.34 -9.42
CA GLY A 190 -11.18 20.44 -8.45
C GLY A 190 -10.61 20.01 -7.09
N VAL A 191 -9.70 19.03 -7.06
CA VAL A 191 -9.11 18.46 -5.86
C VAL A 191 -7.63 18.89 -5.73
N ASP A 192 -7.15 19.07 -4.50
CA ASP A 192 -5.74 19.28 -4.20
C ASP A 192 -4.96 17.97 -4.27
N THR A 193 -3.94 17.91 -5.14
CA THR A 193 -3.10 16.73 -5.34
C THR A 193 -2.39 16.26 -4.06
N LEU A 194 -1.94 17.23 -3.23
CA LEU A 194 -1.26 16.92 -1.99
C LEU A 194 -2.15 16.12 -1.02
N SER A 195 -3.44 16.41 -0.99
CA SER A 195 -4.39 15.68 -0.15
C SER A 195 -4.44 14.19 -0.53
N TRP A 196 -4.44 13.86 -1.82
CA TRP A 196 -4.37 12.47 -2.27
C TRP A 196 -3.02 11.81 -1.94
N VAL A 197 -1.90 12.53 -2.13
CA VAL A 197 -0.56 12.00 -1.82
C VAL A 197 -0.39 11.69 -0.34
N LEU A 198 -0.89 12.55 0.54
CA LEU A 198 -0.72 12.40 1.99
C LEU A 198 -1.73 11.44 2.64
N GLN A 199 -2.97 11.41 2.13
CA GLN A 199 -4.09 10.77 2.81
C GLN A 199 -4.76 9.67 1.99
N GLY A 200 -4.43 9.56 0.69
CA GLY A 200 -4.97 8.52 -0.18
C GLY A 200 -4.48 7.13 0.23
N GLY A 201 -5.43 6.23 0.44
CA GLY A 201 -5.16 4.81 0.69
C GLY A 201 -5.19 3.95 -0.57
N GLU A 202 -5.01 2.64 -0.39
CA GLU A 202 -5.13 1.57 -1.39
C GLU A 202 -4.05 1.55 -2.49
N ASP A 203 -3.00 2.38 -2.37
CA ASP A 203 -1.87 2.32 -3.31
C ASP A 203 -0.99 1.08 -3.09
N HIS A 204 -0.95 0.55 -1.88
CA HIS A 204 -0.11 -0.59 -1.45
C HIS A 204 1.37 -0.44 -1.82
N SER A 205 1.86 0.78 -1.87
CA SER A 205 3.29 1.09 -2.02
C SER A 205 4.05 0.68 -0.78
N LEU A 206 5.33 0.31 -0.91
CA LEU A 206 6.15 0.00 0.26
C LEU A 206 6.72 1.28 0.86
N LEU A 207 6.45 1.50 2.13
CA LEU A 207 7.01 2.58 2.95
C LEU A 207 8.05 1.97 3.89
N ALA A 208 9.30 2.41 3.80
CA ALA A 208 10.39 1.86 4.59
C ALA A 208 11.32 2.93 5.15
N THR A 209 12.03 2.58 6.23
CA THR A 209 13.14 3.36 6.76
C THR A 209 14.45 2.60 6.56
N PHE A 210 15.54 3.34 6.29
CA PHE A 210 16.87 2.77 6.07
C PHE A 210 17.93 3.60 6.79
N PRO A 211 19.05 2.99 7.26
CA PRO A 211 20.19 3.77 7.71
C PRO A 211 20.64 4.75 6.63
N ALA A 212 21.00 5.98 6.99
CA ALA A 212 21.43 6.99 6.02
C ALA A 212 22.64 6.56 5.16
N SER A 213 23.43 5.58 5.64
CA SER A 213 24.54 4.99 4.90
C SER A 213 24.16 3.83 3.99
N ALA A 214 22.89 3.38 4.00
CA ALA A 214 22.45 2.26 3.19
C ALA A 214 22.37 2.63 1.69
N THR A 215 22.70 1.67 0.84
CA THR A 215 22.41 1.80 -0.60
C THR A 215 21.02 1.28 -0.86
N LEU A 216 20.08 2.19 -1.07
CA LEU A 216 18.67 1.84 -1.31
C LEU A 216 18.49 1.13 -2.66
N PRO A 217 17.52 0.19 -2.77
CA PRO A 217 17.09 -0.30 -4.07
C PRO A 217 16.60 0.87 -4.94
N ARG A 218 16.91 0.84 -6.25
CA ARG A 218 16.68 1.96 -7.17
C ARG A 218 15.22 2.44 -7.25
N SER A 219 14.29 1.58 -6.95
CA SER A 219 12.84 1.86 -6.95
C SER A 219 12.38 2.67 -5.74
N PHE A 220 13.16 2.71 -4.65
CA PHE A 220 12.85 3.52 -3.48
C PHE A 220 13.28 4.96 -3.67
N LYS A 221 12.37 5.89 -3.39
CA LYS A 221 12.60 7.34 -3.41
C LYS A 221 12.56 7.86 -1.98
N ILE A 222 13.61 8.54 -1.56
CA ILE A 222 13.65 9.19 -0.25
C ILE A 222 12.63 10.33 -0.24
N ILE A 223 11.79 10.35 0.79
CA ILE A 223 10.76 11.38 1.00
C ILE A 223 10.94 12.13 2.32
N GLY A 224 11.89 11.72 3.18
CA GLY A 224 12.07 12.32 4.48
C GLY A 224 13.12 11.61 5.33
N LYS A 225 13.06 11.84 6.63
CA LYS A 225 14.01 11.33 7.63
C LYS A 225 13.29 10.97 8.94
N VAL A 226 13.95 10.16 9.75
CA VAL A 226 13.54 9.82 11.11
C VAL A 226 14.24 10.76 12.09
N VAL A 227 13.47 11.44 12.93
CA VAL A 227 13.96 12.35 13.94
C VAL A 227 13.59 11.88 15.35
N ALA A 228 14.20 12.48 16.36
CA ALA A 228 13.87 12.18 17.76
C ALA A 228 12.36 12.40 18.01
N LYS A 229 11.79 11.59 18.91
CA LYS A 229 10.37 11.68 19.25
C LYS A 229 9.98 13.10 19.66
N ALA A 230 9.03 13.68 18.94
CA ALA A 230 8.43 14.99 19.19
C ALA A 230 6.95 14.83 19.63
N ALA A 231 6.26 15.95 19.80
CA ALA A 231 4.84 15.95 20.19
C ALA A 231 3.93 15.27 19.16
N HIS A 232 4.32 15.28 17.91
CA HIS A 232 3.57 14.68 16.79
C HIS A 232 4.36 13.52 16.17
N ASP A 233 3.63 12.51 15.69
CA ASP A 233 4.23 11.32 15.08
C ASP A 233 4.78 11.60 13.69
N VAL A 234 4.11 12.48 12.93
CA VAL A 234 4.46 12.84 11.55
C VAL A 234 4.51 14.36 11.40
N LEU A 235 5.55 14.84 10.74
CA LEU A 235 5.72 16.24 10.37
C LEU A 235 5.90 16.35 8.85
N LEU A 236 5.41 17.45 8.28
CA LEU A 236 5.69 17.89 6.90
C LEU A 236 6.39 19.24 6.98
N ASP A 237 7.65 19.33 6.53
CA ASP A 237 8.49 20.52 6.63
C ASP A 237 8.50 21.12 8.07
N GLY A 238 8.60 20.26 9.08
CA GLY A 238 8.62 20.65 10.48
C GLY A 238 7.25 21.03 11.08
N GLN A 239 6.17 21.00 10.30
CA GLN A 239 4.81 21.30 10.77
C GLN A 239 4.00 20.02 10.98
N PRO A 240 3.14 19.96 12.02
CA PRO A 240 2.24 18.84 12.23
C PRO A 240 1.29 18.62 11.05
N VAL A 241 1.09 17.36 10.67
CA VAL A 241 0.11 16.98 9.65
C VAL A 241 -1.05 16.25 10.33
N ALA A 242 -2.28 16.63 9.99
CA ALA A 242 -3.47 15.94 10.46
C ALA A 242 -3.54 14.53 9.84
N ASP A 243 -3.79 13.53 10.66
CA ASP A 243 -4.13 12.18 10.19
C ASP A 243 -5.60 12.17 9.76
N ALA A 244 -5.83 12.20 8.46
CA ALA A 244 -7.15 12.08 7.84
C ALA A 244 -7.20 10.88 6.87
N GLY A 245 -6.31 9.92 7.03
CA GLY A 245 -6.33 8.66 6.29
C GLY A 245 -7.57 7.80 6.63
N TRP A 246 -7.80 6.75 5.84
CA TRP A 246 -8.94 5.86 6.01
C TRP A 246 -8.92 5.14 7.37
N ASP A 247 -10.05 5.12 8.06
CA ASP A 247 -10.25 4.35 9.28
C ASP A 247 -11.28 3.25 9.03
N SER A 248 -10.83 2.00 8.94
CA SER A 248 -11.67 0.85 8.65
C SER A 248 -12.68 0.52 9.77
N ILE A 249 -12.50 1.07 10.97
CA ILE A 249 -13.43 0.91 12.11
C ILE A 249 -14.41 2.07 12.16
N ALA A 250 -13.93 3.30 11.98
CA ALA A 250 -14.76 4.50 12.01
C ALA A 250 -15.51 4.73 10.68
N GLY A 251 -15.04 4.18 9.57
CA GLY A 251 -15.69 4.27 8.26
C GLY A 251 -15.57 5.66 7.61
N ASN A 252 -14.53 6.41 7.90
CA ASN A 252 -14.24 7.75 7.33
C ASN A 252 -12.90 7.78 6.65
#